data_e37bb441979ea50a30f177f0770caf26
#
_entry.id   e37bb441979ea50a30f177f0770caf26
#
_cell.length_a   1.000
_cell.length_b   1.000
_cell.length_c   1.000
_cell.angle_alpha   90.00
_cell.angle_beta   90.00
_cell.angle_gamma   90.00
#
_symmetry.space_group_name_H-M   'P 1'
#
loop_
_entity.id
_entity.type
_entity.pdbx_description
1 polymer ?
#
loop_
_entity_poly.entity_id
_entity_poly.type
_entity_poly.pdbx_seq_one_letter_code
_entity_poly.pdbx_strand_id
1 'polypeptide(L)'
;MKNDTGKELVFKRFVQRESGLRHPTYDTELAFYQLVQSGDTERLMEALNDPGIPGIAAPERGELSEDPLRNFKYHFVVTAAMISRFCIEGGLDERISYMLSDIYIKRADKAVSMDELHALHEELVLEYAERMKKGISREKMSIHCIKAMDYISDNLHAPLTTSDVADYLELDRTYFCKLFKKETGMGVSEYIRHKKIQTAQSMLIYTDFSCSEIAQYFGFSSHSHFSDCFKTISGCTPTEYRMLHYRKHFTE
;
A
#
# COMPACT_ATOMS: atom_id res chain seq x y z
N MET A 1 0.54 39.01 20.36
CA MET A 1 1.81 38.50 20.95
C MET A 1 2.67 38.06 19.76
N LYS A 2 3.79 38.73 19.48
CA LYS A 2 4.79 38.16 18.52
C LYS A 2 5.47 37.02 19.28
N ASN A 3 5.20 35.79 18.89
CA ASN A 3 5.96 34.62 19.33
C ASN A 3 7.44 34.86 18.99
N ASP A 4 8.28 34.90 19.97
CA ASP A 4 9.73 35.07 19.77
C ASP A 4 10.33 33.66 19.59
N THR A 5 10.03 33.04 18.45
CA THR A 5 10.54 31.70 18.05
C THR A 5 12.07 31.62 18.21
N GLY A 6 12.78 32.76 18.09
CA GLY A 6 14.23 32.80 18.31
C GLY A 6 14.61 32.46 19.75
N LYS A 7 13.91 33.02 20.73
CA LYS A 7 14.18 32.72 22.17
C LYS A 7 13.79 31.29 22.53
N GLU A 8 12.64 30.84 22.01
CA GLU A 8 12.21 29.45 22.22
C GLU A 8 13.25 28.45 21.62
N LEU A 9 13.79 28.73 20.45
CA LEU A 9 14.82 27.90 19.83
C LEU A 9 16.10 27.85 20.68
N VAL A 10 16.55 29.00 21.20
CA VAL A 10 17.72 29.08 22.10
C VAL A 10 17.47 28.26 23.38
N PHE A 11 16.31 28.39 23.97
CA PHE A 11 15.93 27.62 25.16
C PHE A 11 15.85 26.11 24.87
N LYS A 12 15.21 25.70 23.80
CA LYS A 12 15.15 24.27 23.37
C LYS A 12 16.55 23.69 23.15
N ARG A 13 17.44 24.42 22.49
CA ARG A 13 18.85 23.99 22.31
C ARG A 13 19.59 23.81 23.63
N PHE A 14 19.34 24.70 24.62
CA PHE A 14 19.90 24.56 25.96
C PHE A 14 19.38 23.29 26.64
N VAL A 15 18.05 23.07 26.64
CA VAL A 15 17.41 21.87 27.23
C VAL A 15 17.93 20.58 26.58
N GLN A 16 18.04 20.53 25.28
CA GLN A 16 18.59 19.37 24.56
C GLN A 16 20.03 19.05 24.96
N ARG A 17 20.84 20.08 25.15
CA ARG A 17 22.23 19.89 25.57
C ARG A 17 22.31 19.34 27.00
N GLU A 18 21.48 19.84 27.91
CA GLU A 18 21.49 19.43 29.31
C GLU A 18 20.86 18.06 29.54
N SER A 19 19.80 17.73 28.78
CA SER A 19 19.12 16.42 28.83
C SER A 19 19.86 15.28 28.13
N GLY A 20 20.82 15.61 27.26
CA GLY A 20 21.47 14.62 26.40
C GLY A 20 20.61 14.03 25.29
N LEU A 21 19.32 14.41 25.22
CA LEU A 21 18.40 13.95 24.18
C LEU A 21 18.78 14.62 22.84
N ARG A 22 19.09 13.82 21.84
CA ARG A 22 19.38 14.28 20.49
C ARG A 22 18.40 13.65 19.52
N HIS A 23 17.88 14.44 18.59
CA HIS A 23 17.17 13.88 17.44
C HIS A 23 18.06 12.87 16.71
N PRO A 24 17.47 11.82 16.11
CA PRO A 24 18.21 10.98 15.16
C PRO A 24 18.92 11.86 14.15
N THR A 25 20.08 11.42 13.68
CA THR A 25 20.76 12.19 12.64
C THR A 25 19.93 12.13 11.35
N TYR A 26 20.05 13.15 10.53
CA TYR A 26 19.38 13.18 9.23
C TYR A 26 19.72 11.92 8.40
N ASP A 27 20.98 11.46 8.46
CA ASP A 27 21.42 10.26 7.74
C ASP A 27 20.72 8.99 8.23
N THR A 28 20.47 8.87 9.54
CA THR A 28 19.73 7.72 10.11
C THR A 28 18.28 7.73 9.65
N GLU A 29 17.65 8.89 9.64
CA GLU A 29 16.27 9.03 9.17
C GLU A 29 16.17 8.75 7.67
N LEU A 30 17.10 9.30 6.88
CA LEU A 30 17.18 9.08 5.44
C LEU A 30 17.37 7.60 5.11
N ALA A 31 18.26 6.91 5.82
CA ALA A 31 18.53 5.49 5.63
C ALA A 31 17.27 4.62 5.86
N PHE A 32 16.43 4.97 6.83
CA PHE A 32 15.17 4.30 7.06
C PHE A 32 14.21 4.43 5.86
N TYR A 33 14.01 5.66 5.35
CA TYR A 33 13.13 5.87 4.19
C TYR A 33 13.68 5.20 2.92
N GLN A 34 14.98 5.21 2.71
CA GLN A 34 15.63 4.52 1.60
C GLN A 34 15.48 2.99 1.71
N LEU A 35 15.50 2.46 2.93
CA LEU A 35 15.26 1.03 3.15
C LEU A 35 13.83 0.64 2.76
N VAL A 36 12.82 1.43 3.13
CA VAL A 36 11.44 1.23 2.68
C VAL A 36 11.33 1.32 1.15
N GLN A 37 11.95 2.35 0.55
CA GLN A 37 11.98 2.57 -0.90
C GLN A 37 12.64 1.41 -1.66
N SER A 38 13.64 0.76 -1.06
CA SER A 38 14.33 -0.39 -1.67
C SER A 38 13.45 -1.63 -1.84
N GLY A 39 12.35 -1.73 -1.10
CA GLY A 39 11.49 -2.91 -1.09
C GLY A 39 12.12 -4.15 -0.45
N ASP A 40 13.23 -4.00 0.26
CA ASP A 40 13.88 -5.09 1.00
C ASP A 40 13.16 -5.36 2.32
N THR A 41 12.10 -6.14 2.23
CA THR A 41 11.23 -6.46 3.37
C THR A 41 11.93 -7.24 4.48
N GLU A 42 12.96 -8.04 4.16
CA GLU A 42 13.71 -8.82 5.14
C GLU A 42 14.55 -7.91 6.03
N ARG A 43 15.39 -7.07 5.41
CA ARG A 43 16.19 -6.07 6.14
C ARG A 43 15.32 -5.05 6.87
N LEU A 44 14.15 -4.71 6.32
CA LEU A 44 13.23 -3.80 6.96
C LEU A 44 12.63 -4.40 8.25
N MET A 45 12.26 -5.68 8.24
CA MET A 45 11.80 -6.38 9.44
C MET A 45 12.89 -6.49 10.49
N GLU A 46 14.14 -6.75 10.10
CA GLU A 46 15.29 -6.72 11.00
C GLU A 46 15.45 -5.33 11.63
N ALA A 47 15.39 -4.26 10.82
CA ALA A 47 15.53 -2.89 11.29
C ALA A 47 14.39 -2.45 12.24
N LEU A 48 13.16 -2.88 11.99
CA LEU A 48 12.02 -2.58 12.87
C LEU A 48 12.11 -3.26 14.23
N ASN A 49 12.81 -4.40 14.30
CA ASN A 49 13.04 -5.16 15.54
C ASN A 49 14.39 -4.83 16.22
N ASP A 50 15.22 -3.99 15.62
CA ASP A 50 16.51 -3.60 16.19
C ASP A 50 16.31 -2.57 17.32
N PRO A 51 16.64 -2.90 18.59
CA PRO A 51 16.54 -1.96 19.69
C PRO A 51 17.51 -0.75 19.56
N GLY A 52 18.51 -0.84 18.69
CA GLY A 52 19.43 0.27 18.38
C GLY A 52 18.85 1.29 17.41
N ILE A 53 17.74 0.98 16.75
CA ILE A 53 17.07 1.92 15.84
C ILE A 53 15.90 2.57 16.61
N PRO A 54 15.92 3.90 16.82
CA PRO A 54 14.84 4.59 17.53
C PRO A 54 13.50 4.38 16.83
N GLY A 55 12.57 3.72 17.51
CA GLY A 55 11.19 3.57 17.02
C GLY A 55 10.50 4.93 16.83
N ILE A 56 9.36 4.93 16.15
CA ILE A 56 8.59 6.17 15.88
C ILE A 56 8.16 6.92 17.16
N ALA A 57 8.02 6.22 18.28
CA ALA A 57 7.67 6.78 19.58
C ALA A 57 8.89 7.14 20.45
N ALA A 58 10.11 6.97 19.94
CA ALA A 58 11.30 7.22 20.74
C ALA A 58 11.39 8.70 21.16
N PRO A 59 11.80 8.97 22.42
CA PRO A 59 11.93 10.34 22.93
C PRO A 59 12.86 11.22 22.09
N GLU A 60 13.82 10.61 21.41
CA GLU A 60 14.78 11.26 20.52
C GLU A 60 14.13 11.93 19.31
N ARG A 61 12.90 11.53 18.93
CA ARG A 61 12.17 12.17 17.82
C ARG A 61 11.58 13.54 18.18
N GLY A 62 11.63 13.92 19.47
CA GLY A 62 11.16 15.19 19.97
C GLY A 62 9.69 15.15 20.41
N GLU A 63 9.33 16.15 21.17
CA GLU A 63 7.97 16.31 21.71
C GLU A 63 7.19 17.31 20.85
N LEU A 64 6.13 16.80 20.19
CA LEU A 64 5.18 17.58 19.38
C LEU A 64 3.86 17.81 20.14
N SER A 65 3.61 17.05 21.23
CA SER A 65 2.44 17.17 22.10
C SER A 65 2.76 16.62 23.48
N GLU A 66 2.20 17.24 24.54
CA GLU A 66 2.26 16.74 25.91
C GLU A 66 1.49 15.41 26.08
N ASP A 67 0.47 15.16 25.25
CA ASP A 67 -0.26 13.90 25.21
C ASP A 67 0.54 12.86 24.41
N PRO A 68 0.96 11.75 25.02
CA PRO A 68 1.81 10.75 24.35
C PRO A 68 1.15 10.13 23.09
N LEU A 69 -0.17 9.85 23.14
CA LEU A 69 -0.88 9.27 22.01
C LEU A 69 -0.95 10.26 20.84
N ARG A 70 -1.23 11.52 21.13
CA ARG A 70 -1.25 12.60 20.15
C ARG A 70 0.16 12.87 19.60
N ASN A 71 1.17 12.83 20.45
CA ASN A 71 2.57 12.97 20.05
C ASN A 71 2.94 11.88 19.02
N PHE A 72 2.57 10.63 19.29
CA PHE A 72 2.81 9.53 18.36
C PHE A 72 2.04 9.74 17.03
N LYS A 73 0.76 10.15 17.09
CA LYS A 73 -0.03 10.43 15.87
C LYS A 73 0.64 11.48 14.98
N TYR A 74 1.22 12.53 15.56
CA TYR A 74 1.93 13.55 14.78
C TYR A 74 3.18 12.99 14.10
N HIS A 75 3.98 12.19 14.81
CA HIS A 75 5.13 11.51 14.21
C HIS A 75 4.70 10.50 13.14
N PHE A 76 3.60 9.79 13.35
CA PHE A 76 3.03 8.87 12.37
C PHE A 76 2.67 9.59 11.05
N VAL A 77 1.99 10.74 11.13
CA VAL A 77 1.64 11.55 9.96
C VAL A 77 2.89 11.99 9.20
N VAL A 78 3.91 12.47 9.90
CA VAL A 78 5.19 12.86 9.29
C VAL A 78 5.83 11.67 8.59
N THR A 79 5.93 10.53 9.26
CA THR A 79 6.53 9.31 8.71
C THR A 79 5.76 8.80 7.49
N ALA A 80 4.43 8.74 7.55
CA ALA A 80 3.59 8.32 6.42
C ALA A 80 3.77 9.24 5.20
N ALA A 81 3.85 10.56 5.43
CA ALA A 81 4.09 11.53 4.38
C ALA A 81 5.48 11.37 3.75
N MET A 82 6.51 11.16 4.55
CA MET A 82 7.89 10.97 4.06
C MET A 82 8.03 9.66 3.29
N ILE A 83 7.56 8.54 3.81
CA ILE A 83 7.55 7.25 3.12
C ILE A 83 6.87 7.39 1.76
N SER A 84 5.70 8.03 1.72
CA SER A 84 4.97 8.26 0.46
C SER A 84 5.84 8.96 -0.58
N ARG A 85 6.56 10.04 -0.23
CA ARG A 85 7.41 10.80 -1.17
C ARG A 85 8.62 10.00 -1.62
N PHE A 86 9.31 9.34 -0.71
CA PHE A 86 10.45 8.49 -1.05
C PHE A 86 10.04 7.35 -1.99
N CYS A 87 8.91 6.72 -1.75
CA CYS A 87 8.42 5.65 -2.64
C CYS A 87 7.99 6.18 -4.01
N ILE A 88 7.43 7.40 -4.11
CA ILE A 88 7.16 8.06 -5.42
C ILE A 88 8.47 8.29 -6.17
N GLU A 89 9.49 8.83 -5.52
CA GLU A 89 10.82 9.02 -6.11
C GLU A 89 11.45 7.69 -6.56
N GLY A 90 11.12 6.59 -5.86
CA GLY A 90 11.50 5.22 -6.22
C GLY A 90 10.61 4.56 -7.28
N GLY A 91 9.67 5.29 -7.90
CA GLY A 91 8.85 4.81 -9.02
C GLY A 91 7.48 4.26 -8.64
N LEU A 92 7.03 4.39 -7.39
CA LEU A 92 5.65 4.07 -7.03
C LEU A 92 4.70 5.10 -7.66
N ASP A 93 3.57 4.63 -8.23
CA ASP A 93 2.53 5.51 -8.77
C ASP A 93 2.08 6.54 -7.72
N GLU A 94 2.10 7.81 -8.11
CA GLU A 94 1.82 8.95 -7.23
C GLU A 94 0.42 8.86 -6.60
N ARG A 95 -0.61 8.53 -7.40
CA ARG A 95 -1.99 8.43 -6.92
C ARG A 95 -2.15 7.30 -5.91
N ILE A 96 -1.54 6.15 -6.18
CA ILE A 96 -1.56 5.00 -5.26
C ILE A 96 -0.86 5.38 -3.95
N SER A 97 0.30 6.02 -4.04
CA SER A 97 1.08 6.41 -2.87
C SER A 97 0.33 7.40 -1.97
N TYR A 98 -0.28 8.44 -2.54
CA TYR A 98 -1.08 9.39 -1.76
C TYR A 98 -2.33 8.77 -1.14
N MET A 99 -3.10 7.97 -1.90
CA MET A 99 -4.26 7.27 -1.35
C MET A 99 -3.87 6.35 -0.20
N LEU A 100 -2.72 5.67 -0.30
CA LEU A 100 -2.23 4.78 0.74
C LEU A 100 -1.89 5.57 2.01
N SER A 101 -1.16 6.67 1.90
CA SER A 101 -0.84 7.53 3.04
C SER A 101 -2.11 8.08 3.71
N ASP A 102 -3.11 8.50 2.94
CA ASP A 102 -4.39 9.00 3.46
C ASP A 102 -5.15 7.93 4.25
N ILE A 103 -5.17 6.69 3.74
CA ILE A 103 -5.82 5.56 4.42
C ILE A 103 -5.18 5.34 5.79
N TYR A 104 -3.85 5.27 5.86
CA TYR A 104 -3.15 5.00 7.12
C TYR A 104 -3.23 6.16 8.10
N ILE A 105 -3.16 7.42 7.63
CA ILE A 105 -3.33 8.61 8.47
C ILE A 105 -4.74 8.63 9.08
N LYS A 106 -5.79 8.34 8.29
CA LYS A 106 -7.17 8.26 8.81
C LYS A 106 -7.36 7.11 9.82
N ARG A 107 -6.68 5.97 9.63
CA ARG A 107 -6.69 4.88 10.62
C ARG A 107 -5.97 5.29 11.90
N ALA A 108 -4.82 5.93 11.80
CA ALA A 108 -4.07 6.43 12.94
C ALA A 108 -4.83 7.51 13.73
N ASP A 109 -5.60 8.37 13.06
CA ASP A 109 -6.46 9.35 13.71
C ASP A 109 -7.51 8.69 14.61
N LYS A 110 -8.10 7.58 14.16
CA LYS A 110 -9.09 6.79 14.91
C LYS A 110 -8.50 5.90 16.01
N ALA A 111 -7.20 5.64 15.99
CA ALA A 111 -6.55 4.79 16.97
C ALA A 111 -6.64 5.38 18.40
N VAL A 112 -6.91 4.51 19.37
CA VAL A 112 -7.15 4.90 20.77
C VAL A 112 -6.06 4.42 21.72
N SER A 113 -5.08 3.65 21.22
CA SER A 113 -3.96 3.14 22.02
C SER A 113 -2.62 3.24 21.28
N MET A 114 -1.53 3.18 22.05
CA MET A 114 -0.17 3.13 21.51
C MET A 114 0.07 1.85 20.72
N ASP A 115 -0.45 0.71 21.21
CA ASP A 115 -0.28 -0.60 20.56
C ASP A 115 -0.94 -0.62 19.18
N GLU A 116 -2.14 -0.03 19.03
CA GLU A 116 -2.78 0.14 17.73
C GLU A 116 -1.93 0.99 16.78
N LEU A 117 -1.32 2.07 17.26
CA LEU A 117 -0.48 2.94 16.44
C LEU A 117 0.83 2.26 16.04
N HIS A 118 1.43 1.44 16.92
CA HIS A 118 2.61 0.64 16.60
C HIS A 118 2.29 -0.38 15.50
N ALA A 119 1.19 -1.13 15.66
CA ALA A 119 0.75 -2.09 14.64
C ALA A 119 0.46 -1.42 13.29
N LEU A 120 -0.20 -0.26 13.29
CA LEU A 120 -0.45 0.51 12.07
C LEU A 120 0.83 1.04 11.42
N HIS A 121 1.82 1.42 12.22
CA HIS A 121 3.10 1.88 11.70
C HIS A 121 3.85 0.76 11.00
N GLU A 122 3.91 -0.42 11.61
CA GLU A 122 4.51 -1.61 11.01
C GLU A 122 3.79 -2.01 9.71
N GLU A 123 2.44 -2.04 9.74
CA GLU A 123 1.61 -2.32 8.55
C GLU A 123 1.88 -1.32 7.42
N LEU A 124 1.93 -0.02 7.71
CA LEU A 124 2.24 1.04 6.76
C LEU A 124 3.59 0.81 6.08
N VAL A 125 4.62 0.62 6.88
CA VAL A 125 6.01 0.48 6.42
C VAL A 125 6.16 -0.74 5.52
N LEU A 126 5.61 -1.89 5.93
CA LEU A 126 5.65 -3.15 5.17
C LEU A 126 4.83 -3.06 3.89
N GLU A 127 3.64 -2.46 3.91
CA GLU A 127 2.80 -2.29 2.72
C GLU A 127 3.50 -1.46 1.63
N TYR A 128 4.17 -0.37 2.02
CA TYR A 128 4.96 0.42 1.05
C TYR A 128 6.15 -0.37 0.51
N ALA A 129 6.91 -1.04 1.37
CA ALA A 129 8.06 -1.85 0.95
C ALA A 129 7.67 -2.99 0.01
N GLU A 130 6.55 -3.68 0.27
CA GLU A 130 6.03 -4.71 -0.64
C GLU A 130 5.63 -4.15 -2.00
N ARG A 131 5.03 -2.95 -2.04
CA ARG A 131 4.70 -2.30 -3.31
C ARG A 131 5.93 -1.91 -4.08
N MET A 132 6.96 -1.40 -3.41
CA MET A 132 8.25 -1.11 -4.03
C MET A 132 8.90 -2.38 -4.58
N LYS A 133 8.93 -3.48 -3.83
CA LYS A 133 9.42 -4.78 -4.29
C LYS A 133 8.70 -5.27 -5.55
N LYS A 134 7.38 -5.12 -5.60
CA LYS A 134 6.56 -5.45 -6.78
C LYS A 134 6.87 -4.51 -7.96
N GLY A 135 7.09 -3.23 -7.71
CA GLY A 135 7.50 -2.23 -8.71
C GLY A 135 8.84 -2.56 -9.34
N ILE A 136 9.85 -2.87 -8.55
CA ILE A 136 11.20 -3.28 -9.00
C ILE A 136 11.13 -4.57 -9.84
N SER A 137 10.27 -5.52 -9.44
CA SER A 137 10.02 -6.73 -10.23
C SER A 137 9.40 -6.39 -11.60
N ARG A 138 8.54 -5.36 -11.65
CA ARG A 138 7.89 -4.87 -12.87
C ARG A 138 8.85 -4.17 -13.82
N GLU A 139 9.85 -3.43 -13.31
CA GLU A 139 10.90 -2.80 -14.12
C GLU A 139 11.75 -3.80 -14.93
N LYS A 140 11.81 -5.04 -14.47
CA LYS A 140 12.50 -6.13 -15.17
C LYS A 140 11.67 -6.76 -16.27
N MET A 141 10.39 -6.38 -16.40
CA MET A 141 9.48 -6.87 -17.44
C MET A 141 9.62 -6.06 -18.72
N SER A 142 9.28 -6.67 -19.84
CA SER A 142 9.19 -5.96 -21.11
C SER A 142 8.09 -4.89 -21.07
N ILE A 143 8.29 -3.83 -21.83
CA ILE A 143 7.30 -2.74 -21.96
C ILE A 143 5.94 -3.27 -22.45
N HIS A 144 5.92 -4.35 -23.21
CA HIS A 144 4.69 -4.98 -23.67
C HIS A 144 3.92 -5.64 -22.52
N CYS A 145 4.61 -6.33 -21.61
CA CYS A 145 3.97 -6.92 -20.43
C CYS A 145 3.46 -5.84 -19.48
N ILE A 146 4.21 -4.76 -19.25
CA ILE A 146 3.79 -3.62 -18.43
C ILE A 146 2.51 -2.99 -19.00
N LYS A 147 2.52 -2.64 -20.30
CA LYS A 147 1.34 -2.08 -20.99
C LYS A 147 0.14 -3.03 -20.97
N ALA A 148 0.36 -4.35 -21.11
CA ALA A 148 -0.69 -5.34 -20.99
C ALA A 148 -1.35 -5.33 -19.62
N MET A 149 -0.53 -5.31 -18.56
CA MET A 149 -1.02 -5.30 -17.17
C MET A 149 -1.80 -4.02 -16.85
N ASP A 150 -1.37 -2.86 -17.34
CA ASP A 150 -2.06 -1.59 -17.20
C ASP A 150 -3.39 -1.61 -17.96
N TYR A 151 -3.39 -2.00 -19.23
CA TYR A 151 -4.60 -2.11 -20.04
C TYR A 151 -5.63 -3.07 -19.40
N ILE A 152 -5.18 -4.22 -18.89
CA ILE A 152 -6.04 -5.15 -18.17
C ILE A 152 -6.65 -4.49 -16.94
N SER A 153 -5.85 -3.79 -16.14
CA SER A 153 -6.31 -3.14 -14.91
C SER A 153 -7.36 -2.06 -15.19
N ASP A 154 -7.18 -1.29 -16.25
CA ASP A 154 -8.10 -0.21 -16.63
C ASP A 154 -9.42 -0.73 -17.23
N ASN A 155 -9.42 -1.96 -17.78
CA ASN A 155 -10.56 -2.55 -18.49
C ASN A 155 -11.19 -3.76 -17.78
N LEU A 156 -10.98 -3.94 -16.49
CA LEU A 156 -11.53 -5.08 -15.72
C LEU A 156 -13.07 -5.14 -15.72
N HIS A 157 -13.73 -3.99 -15.87
CA HIS A 157 -15.19 -3.85 -15.90
C HIS A 157 -15.82 -4.36 -17.22
N ALA A 158 -15.03 -4.65 -18.24
CA ALA A 158 -15.50 -5.13 -19.54
C ALA A 158 -15.26 -6.64 -19.73
N PRO A 159 -15.97 -7.28 -20.66
CA PRO A 159 -15.62 -8.62 -21.13
C PRO A 159 -14.29 -8.55 -21.91
N LEU A 160 -13.18 -8.70 -21.18
CA LEU A 160 -11.83 -8.61 -21.73
C LEU A 160 -11.30 -9.99 -22.11
N THR A 161 -10.80 -10.14 -23.32
CA THR A 161 -10.19 -11.36 -23.84
C THR A 161 -8.68 -11.19 -24.07
N THR A 162 -7.98 -12.30 -24.23
CA THR A 162 -6.55 -12.28 -24.61
C THR A 162 -6.32 -11.59 -25.95
N SER A 163 -7.28 -11.72 -26.90
CA SER A 163 -7.19 -11.07 -28.21
C SER A 163 -7.25 -9.56 -28.06
N ASP A 164 -8.17 -9.02 -27.27
CA ASP A 164 -8.29 -7.57 -27.06
C ASP A 164 -6.99 -6.96 -26.53
N VAL A 165 -6.31 -7.68 -25.64
CA VAL A 165 -5.01 -7.23 -25.10
C VAL A 165 -3.91 -7.30 -26.14
N ALA A 166 -3.87 -8.36 -26.95
CA ALA A 166 -2.88 -8.51 -28.01
C ALA A 166 -3.07 -7.46 -29.12
N ASP A 167 -4.32 -7.20 -29.51
CA ASP A 167 -4.69 -6.18 -30.49
C ASP A 167 -4.32 -4.76 -30.00
N TYR A 168 -4.59 -4.46 -28.72
CA TYR A 168 -4.15 -3.19 -28.10
C TYR A 168 -2.63 -2.98 -28.16
N LEU A 169 -1.86 -4.06 -28.03
CA LEU A 169 -0.40 -4.03 -28.08
C LEU A 169 0.17 -4.11 -29.49
N GLU A 170 -0.68 -4.30 -30.51
CA GLU A 170 -0.28 -4.54 -31.90
C GLU A 170 0.65 -5.76 -32.05
N LEU A 171 0.41 -6.82 -31.24
CA LEU A 171 1.23 -8.02 -31.20
C LEU A 171 0.45 -9.25 -31.70
N ASP A 172 1.18 -10.19 -32.33
CA ASP A 172 0.62 -11.52 -32.55
C ASP A 172 0.22 -12.17 -31.23
N ARG A 173 -1.02 -12.70 -31.19
CA ARG A 173 -1.60 -13.28 -29.99
C ARG A 173 -0.76 -14.41 -29.40
N THR A 174 -0.20 -15.27 -30.28
CA THR A 174 0.59 -16.41 -29.81
C THR A 174 1.91 -15.98 -29.23
N TYR A 175 2.57 -15.01 -29.84
CA TYR A 175 3.79 -14.38 -29.31
C TYR A 175 3.53 -13.71 -27.98
N PHE A 176 2.50 -12.88 -27.90
CA PHE A 176 2.12 -12.19 -26.67
C PHE A 176 1.84 -13.15 -25.51
N CYS A 177 1.05 -14.22 -25.74
CA CYS A 177 0.75 -15.21 -24.71
C CYS A 177 2.00 -15.89 -24.15
N LYS A 178 2.97 -16.22 -25.01
CA LYS A 178 4.24 -16.82 -24.59
C LYS A 178 5.09 -15.85 -23.79
N LEU A 179 5.22 -14.60 -24.27
CA LEU A 179 5.96 -13.54 -23.60
C LEU A 179 5.38 -13.27 -22.21
N PHE A 180 4.07 -13.03 -22.14
CA PHE A 180 3.37 -12.71 -20.90
C PHE A 180 3.52 -13.84 -19.86
N LYS A 181 3.32 -15.10 -20.28
CA LYS A 181 3.48 -16.25 -19.39
C LYS A 181 4.93 -16.41 -18.92
N LYS A 182 5.91 -16.16 -19.80
CA LYS A 182 7.35 -16.23 -19.44
C LYS A 182 7.70 -15.19 -18.36
N GLU A 183 7.17 -13.98 -18.48
CA GLU A 183 7.54 -12.86 -17.59
C GLU A 183 6.70 -12.80 -16.31
N THR A 184 5.41 -13.18 -16.37
CA THR A 184 4.49 -13.14 -15.22
C THR A 184 4.32 -14.48 -14.51
N GLY A 185 4.76 -15.58 -15.11
CA GLY A 185 4.51 -16.94 -14.64
C GLY A 185 3.09 -17.45 -14.91
N MET A 186 2.18 -16.60 -15.38
CA MET A 186 0.74 -16.86 -15.49
C MET A 186 0.21 -16.58 -16.91
N GLY A 187 -0.77 -17.34 -17.36
CA GLY A 187 -1.43 -17.08 -18.65
C GLY A 187 -2.31 -15.81 -18.58
N VAL A 188 -2.44 -15.09 -19.72
CA VAL A 188 -3.19 -13.83 -19.79
C VAL A 188 -4.63 -13.96 -19.27
N SER A 189 -5.38 -14.97 -19.74
CA SER A 189 -6.76 -15.19 -19.29
C SER A 189 -6.88 -15.52 -17.81
N GLU A 190 -5.89 -16.22 -17.26
CA GLU A 190 -5.79 -16.52 -15.85
C GLU A 190 -5.48 -15.25 -15.04
N TYR A 191 -4.57 -14.43 -15.52
CA TYR A 191 -4.23 -13.13 -14.91
C TYR A 191 -5.45 -12.20 -14.87
N ILE A 192 -6.21 -12.08 -15.98
CA ILE A 192 -7.44 -11.29 -16.03
C ILE A 192 -8.44 -11.79 -14.98
N ARG A 193 -8.66 -13.11 -14.88
CA ARG A 193 -9.55 -13.67 -13.86
C ARG A 193 -9.10 -13.36 -12.45
N HIS A 194 -7.82 -13.56 -12.15
CA HIS A 194 -7.25 -13.24 -10.84
C HIS A 194 -7.47 -11.77 -10.48
N LYS A 195 -7.21 -10.84 -11.40
CA LYS A 195 -7.41 -9.42 -11.18
C LYS A 195 -8.88 -9.06 -10.95
N LYS A 196 -9.80 -9.61 -11.73
CA LYS A 196 -11.25 -9.43 -11.53
C LYS A 196 -11.66 -9.91 -10.12
N ILE A 197 -11.21 -11.08 -9.70
CA ILE A 197 -11.55 -11.62 -8.37
C ILE A 197 -10.91 -10.79 -7.24
N GLN A 198 -9.66 -10.35 -7.35
CA GLN A 198 -9.03 -9.47 -6.37
C GLN A 198 -9.80 -8.15 -6.20
N THR A 199 -10.25 -7.56 -7.31
CA THR A 199 -11.05 -6.32 -7.23
C THR A 199 -12.44 -6.61 -6.67
N ALA A 200 -13.06 -7.75 -7.03
CA ALA A 200 -14.33 -8.19 -6.47
C ALA A 200 -14.27 -8.42 -4.95
N GLN A 201 -13.16 -8.96 -4.44
CA GLN A 201 -12.92 -9.08 -2.99
C GLN A 201 -13.00 -7.72 -2.30
N SER A 202 -12.35 -6.70 -2.86
CA SER A 202 -12.42 -5.33 -2.33
C SER A 202 -13.85 -4.77 -2.37
N MET A 203 -14.58 -4.98 -3.46
CA MET A 203 -15.98 -4.55 -3.54
C MET A 203 -16.88 -5.27 -2.53
N LEU A 204 -16.65 -6.56 -2.28
CA LEU A 204 -17.39 -7.31 -1.27
C LEU A 204 -17.15 -6.81 0.15
N ILE A 205 -15.95 -6.30 0.43
CA ILE A 205 -15.56 -5.77 1.76
C ILE A 205 -16.10 -4.36 1.98
N TYR A 206 -16.01 -3.50 0.97
CA TYR A 206 -16.14 -2.05 1.13
C TYR A 206 -17.40 -1.45 0.51
N THR A 207 -18.24 -2.26 -0.16
CA THR A 207 -19.47 -1.79 -0.80
C THR A 207 -20.66 -2.68 -0.51
N ASP A 208 -21.88 -2.13 -0.67
CA ASP A 208 -23.14 -2.85 -0.53
C ASP A 208 -23.60 -3.55 -1.82
N PHE A 209 -22.82 -3.50 -2.90
CA PHE A 209 -23.19 -4.18 -4.14
C PHE A 209 -23.42 -5.68 -3.90
N SER A 210 -24.52 -6.21 -4.42
CA SER A 210 -24.80 -7.65 -4.37
C SER A 210 -23.76 -8.45 -5.16
N CYS A 211 -23.61 -9.72 -4.84
CA CYS A 211 -22.72 -10.61 -5.60
C CYS A 211 -23.08 -10.67 -7.10
N SER A 212 -24.39 -10.51 -7.43
CA SER A 212 -24.86 -10.47 -8.82
C SER A 212 -24.43 -9.19 -9.54
N GLU A 213 -24.54 -8.03 -8.89
CA GLU A 213 -24.08 -6.76 -9.44
C GLU A 213 -22.57 -6.76 -9.67
N ILE A 214 -21.81 -7.31 -8.72
CA ILE A 214 -20.34 -7.45 -8.86
C ILE A 214 -20.00 -8.39 -10.04
N ALA A 215 -20.68 -9.53 -10.16
CA ALA A 215 -20.49 -10.44 -11.29
C ALA A 215 -20.78 -9.77 -12.62
N GLN A 216 -21.86 -9.01 -12.72
CA GLN A 216 -22.25 -8.24 -13.90
C GLN A 216 -21.21 -7.13 -14.22
N TYR A 217 -20.76 -6.40 -13.20
CA TYR A 217 -19.77 -5.34 -13.33
C TYR A 217 -18.47 -5.84 -13.97
N PHE A 218 -18.01 -7.03 -13.59
CA PHE A 218 -16.80 -7.63 -14.16
C PHE A 218 -17.06 -8.46 -15.44
N GLY A 219 -18.27 -8.42 -15.99
CA GLY A 219 -18.62 -9.11 -17.25
C GLY A 219 -18.54 -10.64 -17.15
N PHE A 220 -18.84 -11.24 -16.00
CA PHE A 220 -19.01 -12.67 -15.91
C PHE A 220 -20.32 -13.11 -16.60
N SER A 221 -20.27 -14.24 -17.32
CA SER A 221 -21.41 -14.76 -18.09
C SER A 221 -22.61 -15.15 -17.20
N SER A 222 -22.37 -15.48 -15.94
CA SER A 222 -23.41 -15.80 -14.96
C SER A 222 -22.87 -15.62 -13.53
N HIS A 223 -23.80 -15.47 -12.56
CA HIS A 223 -23.47 -15.49 -11.14
C HIS A 223 -22.79 -16.80 -10.70
N SER A 224 -23.22 -17.95 -11.26
CA SER A 224 -22.59 -19.25 -10.97
C SER A 224 -21.14 -19.28 -11.42
N HIS A 225 -20.87 -18.85 -12.66
CA HIS A 225 -19.49 -18.77 -13.18
C HIS A 225 -18.60 -17.84 -12.34
N PHE A 226 -19.14 -16.69 -11.92
CA PHE A 226 -18.42 -15.80 -10.98
C PHE A 226 -18.12 -16.50 -9.66
N SER A 227 -19.12 -17.15 -9.05
CA SER A 227 -18.98 -17.83 -7.76
C SER A 227 -17.97 -18.96 -7.81
N ASP A 228 -17.95 -19.74 -8.88
CA ASP A 228 -16.98 -20.82 -9.08
C ASP A 228 -15.55 -20.29 -9.26
N CYS A 229 -15.38 -19.26 -10.09
CA CYS A 229 -14.08 -18.59 -10.26
C CYS A 229 -13.60 -17.97 -8.92
N PHE A 230 -14.49 -17.31 -8.21
CA PHE A 230 -14.18 -16.69 -6.93
C PHE A 230 -13.74 -17.74 -5.91
N LYS A 231 -14.51 -18.83 -5.76
CA LYS A 231 -14.18 -19.92 -4.84
C LYS A 231 -12.86 -20.60 -5.18
N THR A 232 -12.58 -20.79 -6.47
CA THR A 232 -11.31 -21.38 -6.92
C THR A 232 -10.10 -20.53 -6.53
N ILE A 233 -10.22 -19.19 -6.58
CA ILE A 233 -9.12 -18.26 -6.32
C ILE A 233 -9.05 -17.87 -4.84
N SER A 234 -10.19 -17.72 -4.17
CA SER A 234 -10.28 -17.20 -2.79
C SER A 234 -10.48 -18.28 -1.72
N GLY A 235 -10.72 -19.54 -2.12
CA GLY A 235 -10.96 -20.66 -1.21
C GLY A 235 -12.39 -20.74 -0.63
N CYS A 236 -13.20 -19.69 -0.75
CA CYS A 236 -14.59 -19.63 -0.28
C CYS A 236 -15.48 -18.89 -1.27
N THR A 237 -16.79 -19.00 -1.10
CA THR A 237 -17.77 -18.32 -1.97
C THR A 237 -17.77 -16.80 -1.73
N PRO A 238 -18.24 -15.96 -2.69
CA PRO A 238 -18.37 -14.52 -2.51
C PRO A 238 -19.19 -14.13 -1.28
N THR A 239 -20.26 -14.87 -1.00
CA THR A 239 -21.14 -14.64 0.15
C THR A 239 -20.41 -14.93 1.47
N GLU A 240 -19.74 -16.08 1.57
CA GLU A 240 -18.92 -16.44 2.73
C GLU A 240 -17.81 -15.42 2.95
N TYR A 241 -17.13 -15.00 1.87
CA TYR A 241 -16.09 -14.00 1.94
C TYR A 241 -16.61 -12.67 2.49
N ARG A 242 -17.77 -12.21 2.02
CA ARG A 242 -18.43 -11.02 2.55
C ARG A 242 -18.74 -11.17 4.04
N MET A 243 -19.35 -12.29 4.46
CA MET A 243 -19.69 -12.51 5.87
C MET A 243 -18.49 -12.45 6.80
N LEU A 244 -17.34 -12.92 6.34
CA LEU A 244 -16.09 -12.94 7.12
C LEU A 244 -15.38 -11.58 7.15
N HIS A 245 -15.48 -10.78 6.09
CA HIS A 245 -14.61 -9.62 5.88
C HIS A 245 -15.35 -8.29 5.73
N TYR A 246 -16.70 -8.28 5.68
CA TYR A 246 -17.46 -7.05 5.46
C TYR A 246 -17.20 -6.00 6.54
N ARG A 247 -16.82 -4.82 6.12
CA ARG A 247 -16.57 -3.66 6.99
C ARG A 247 -17.56 -2.54 6.67
N LYS A 248 -18.57 -2.38 7.53
CA LYS A 248 -19.65 -1.40 7.39
C LYS A 248 -19.23 0.09 7.42
N HIS A 249 -17.96 0.44 7.32
CA HIS A 249 -17.43 1.75 7.73
C HIS A 249 -16.87 2.62 6.59
N PHE A 250 -17.39 2.53 5.36
CA PHE A 250 -16.97 3.46 4.29
C PHE A 250 -18.12 4.33 3.73
N THR A 251 -19.28 4.37 4.38
CA THR A 251 -20.45 5.15 3.95
C THR A 251 -20.86 6.26 4.93
N GLU A 252 -19.96 6.76 5.79
CA GLU A 252 -20.18 8.02 6.54
C GLU A 252 -18.94 8.91 6.48
#